data_193c29d79dd3b4faf8137e700d72771b
#
_entry.id   193c29d79dd3b4faf8137e700d72771b
#
_cell.length_a   1.000
_cell.length_b   1.000
_cell.length_c   1.000
_cell.angle_alpha   90.00
_cell.angle_beta   90.00
_cell.angle_gamma   90.00
#
_symmetry.space_group_name_H-M   'P 1'
#
loop_
_entity.id
_entity.type
_entity.pdbx_description
1 polymer ?
#
loop_
_entity_poly.entity_id
_entity_poly.type
_entity_poly.pdbx_seq_one_letter_code
_entity_poly.pdbx_strand_id
1 'polypeptide(L)'
;MQRTWALAASLVLTACGAPPPQPVEAPAAVVEPAADDLFVEAAAANGLDFVHFNGMTGELYYPEMMGSGLALFDYDDDGDLDVYFVQGAPLGPGEPAFPPAGPLPPSGRLYRNDLAAAAGGRPVLRFTDVTAESGLAGAIGYGMGVAAADFDNDGRVDLYLTNLGANQLWKNAGRAGGGPVTFVDVTAAAGVGDARWSVPAVAFDYDRDGWLDLFVGNYVEWTPEADPRCQDELGLPNYCGPLAFEPQPDALYRNTGARGGGPVFEEVSGRAGLNAEYGGALGAVAADFDGDGRLDLYVGNDGLPNQLWVSLGDGRFENRAVLAGCAVDARGQPQASMGVAAADFDGDGDEDLFITHLAREINTVYVNDGAGVFADRSVETGLGSPSWNATGFGTAWLDYDNDGWLDVLAVNGAVKVIKEQALAGEALPLRQRNQLFRHRGAGAGVLYEEVTDEAGAALAAAEVSRGAAFGDLDNDGDVDVVVGNNGGAARLLVNQVGHRARWLGLRLLAAVPDGAGGTGERDAWGALAIVAAPDGRELARRVGAAASYASSSDPRLLFGLGTEGGAVDVRVRWPDGAEERWTAVGTDRYTTLRQGTGQAVAGGGP
;
A
#
# COMPACT_ATOMS: atom_id res chain seq x y z
N MET A 1 -52.17 -22.26 69.96
CA MET A 1 -51.70 -23.05 68.78
C MET A 1 -51.67 -22.10 67.60
N GLN A 2 -50.54 -21.52 67.40
CA GLN A 2 -50.28 -20.64 66.21
C GLN A 2 -49.25 -21.34 65.33
N ARG A 3 -49.65 -21.63 64.07
CA ARG A 3 -48.72 -22.18 63.04
C ARG A 3 -48.15 -21.02 62.23
N THR A 4 -46.86 -20.80 62.33
CA THR A 4 -46.08 -19.90 61.47
C THR A 4 -45.72 -20.64 60.19
N TRP A 5 -46.10 -20.05 59.06
CA TRP A 5 -45.60 -20.45 57.73
C TRP A 5 -44.42 -19.61 57.36
N ALA A 6 -43.28 -20.28 57.10
CA ALA A 6 -42.10 -19.63 56.51
C ALA A 6 -42.18 -19.76 54.97
N LEU A 7 -42.24 -18.65 54.28
CA LEU A 7 -42.04 -18.59 52.81
C LEU A 7 -40.54 -18.57 52.54
N ALA A 8 -40.03 -19.58 51.84
CA ALA A 8 -38.72 -19.55 51.24
C ALA A 8 -38.83 -18.94 49.83
N ALA A 9 -38.26 -17.75 49.63
CA ALA A 9 -38.12 -17.13 48.32
C ALA A 9 -36.83 -17.65 47.68
N SER A 10 -36.92 -18.46 46.63
CA SER A 10 -35.80 -18.85 45.78
C SER A 10 -35.51 -17.74 44.77
N LEU A 11 -34.42 -17.03 44.93
CA LEU A 11 -33.89 -16.13 43.91
C LEU A 11 -33.27 -16.99 42.78
N VAL A 12 -33.90 -16.97 41.61
CA VAL A 12 -33.32 -17.49 40.38
C VAL A 12 -32.49 -16.34 39.77
N LEU A 13 -31.17 -16.42 39.90
CA LEU A 13 -30.26 -15.59 39.14
C LEU A 13 -30.21 -16.09 37.69
N THR A 14 -30.95 -15.43 36.81
CA THR A 14 -30.75 -15.57 35.36
C THR A 14 -29.45 -14.85 35.00
N ALA A 15 -28.40 -15.61 34.66
CA ALA A 15 -27.24 -15.11 34.03
C ALA A 15 -27.66 -14.57 32.64
N CYS A 16 -27.55 -13.24 32.44
CA CYS A 16 -27.59 -12.65 31.11
C CYS A 16 -26.35 -13.09 30.36
N GLY A 17 -26.42 -14.17 29.61
CA GLY A 17 -25.46 -14.49 28.58
C GLY A 17 -25.61 -13.45 27.47
N ALA A 18 -24.49 -12.88 27.05
CA ALA A 18 -24.45 -12.05 25.85
C ALA A 18 -25.02 -12.85 24.65
N PRO A 19 -25.78 -12.24 23.75
CA PRO A 19 -26.25 -12.93 22.55
C PRO A 19 -25.03 -13.38 21.73
N PRO A 20 -25.12 -14.54 21.04
CA PRO A 20 -24.04 -14.97 20.16
C PRO A 20 -23.76 -13.90 19.08
N PRO A 21 -22.51 -13.71 18.68
CA PRO A 21 -22.18 -12.78 17.62
C PRO A 21 -22.98 -13.11 16.35
N GLN A 22 -23.55 -12.08 15.73
CA GLN A 22 -24.26 -12.24 14.47
C GLN A 22 -23.26 -12.60 13.38
N PRO A 23 -23.61 -13.46 12.42
CA PRO A 23 -22.74 -13.71 11.26
C PRO A 23 -22.40 -12.38 10.58
N VAL A 24 -21.17 -12.26 10.10
CA VAL A 24 -20.78 -11.16 9.21
C VAL A 24 -21.86 -11.00 8.14
N GLU A 25 -22.51 -9.85 8.11
CA GLU A 25 -23.56 -9.58 7.11
C GLU A 25 -23.01 -9.91 5.72
N ALA A 26 -23.84 -10.62 4.95
CA ALA A 26 -23.61 -10.78 3.52
C ALA A 26 -23.38 -9.39 2.90
N PRO A 27 -22.53 -9.29 1.86
CA PRO A 27 -22.21 -8.01 1.25
C PRO A 27 -23.49 -7.20 1.02
N ALA A 28 -23.45 -5.93 1.40
CA ALA A 28 -24.58 -5.03 1.23
C ALA A 28 -25.10 -5.16 -0.20
N ALA A 29 -26.43 -5.14 -0.35
CA ALA A 29 -27.05 -5.28 -1.67
C ALA A 29 -26.35 -4.35 -2.66
N VAL A 30 -25.94 -4.91 -3.81
CA VAL A 30 -25.33 -4.14 -4.91
C VAL A 30 -26.31 -3.01 -5.22
N VAL A 31 -25.94 -1.79 -4.86
CA VAL A 31 -26.66 -0.58 -5.29
C VAL A 31 -26.32 -0.43 -6.77
N GLU A 32 -27.34 -0.39 -7.63
CA GLU A 32 -27.08 -0.10 -9.05
C GLU A 32 -26.37 1.26 -9.15
N PRO A 33 -25.18 1.34 -9.82
CA PRO A 33 -24.42 2.57 -9.93
C PRO A 33 -25.25 3.66 -10.62
N ALA A 34 -25.19 4.88 -10.10
CA ALA A 34 -25.75 6.03 -10.79
C ALA A 34 -24.85 6.37 -11.99
N ALA A 35 -25.44 6.98 -13.02
CA ALA A 35 -24.69 7.31 -14.25
C ALA A 35 -23.54 8.32 -14.02
N ASP A 36 -23.54 8.98 -12.87
CA ASP A 36 -22.57 10.04 -12.51
C ASP A 36 -21.62 9.61 -11.37
N ASP A 37 -21.65 8.34 -10.90
CA ASP A 37 -20.72 7.85 -9.88
C ASP A 37 -19.28 7.89 -10.43
N LEU A 38 -18.33 8.39 -9.64
CA LEU A 38 -16.90 8.43 -10.04
C LEU A 38 -16.29 7.03 -9.99
N PHE A 39 -16.69 6.22 -8.99
CA PHE A 39 -16.23 4.84 -8.81
C PHE A 39 -17.41 3.89 -8.61
N VAL A 40 -17.25 2.67 -9.12
CA VAL A 40 -18.22 1.58 -8.92
C VAL A 40 -17.54 0.44 -8.17
N GLU A 41 -18.15 -0.04 -7.08
CA GLU A 41 -17.70 -1.23 -6.38
C GLU A 41 -18.06 -2.49 -7.18
N ALA A 42 -17.05 -3.28 -7.55
CA ALA A 42 -17.20 -4.37 -8.51
C ALA A 42 -16.53 -5.70 -8.11
N ALA A 43 -16.01 -5.83 -6.86
CA ALA A 43 -15.24 -7.00 -6.43
C ALA A 43 -16.00 -8.31 -6.60
N ALA A 44 -17.11 -8.47 -5.89
CA ALA A 44 -17.87 -9.72 -5.89
C ALA A 44 -18.49 -10.03 -7.27
N ALA A 45 -18.88 -9.00 -8.02
CA ALA A 45 -19.46 -9.16 -9.36
C ALA A 45 -18.46 -9.72 -10.38
N ASN A 46 -17.15 -9.48 -10.16
CA ASN A 46 -16.08 -9.92 -11.02
C ASN A 46 -15.26 -11.09 -10.44
N GLY A 47 -15.73 -11.74 -9.37
CA GLY A 47 -15.11 -12.94 -8.80
C GLY A 47 -13.99 -12.65 -7.78
N LEU A 48 -13.79 -11.41 -7.36
CA LEU A 48 -12.87 -11.04 -6.30
C LEU A 48 -13.60 -11.16 -4.94
N ASP A 49 -13.66 -12.36 -4.40
CA ASP A 49 -14.47 -12.73 -3.23
C ASP A 49 -13.66 -12.87 -1.93
N PHE A 50 -12.46 -12.26 -1.88
CA PHE A 50 -11.58 -12.32 -0.72
C PHE A 50 -12.22 -11.68 0.51
N VAL A 51 -12.13 -12.39 1.65
CA VAL A 51 -12.51 -11.89 2.97
C VAL A 51 -11.32 -12.05 3.91
N HIS A 52 -10.86 -10.93 4.47
CA HIS A 52 -9.76 -10.93 5.43
C HIS A 52 -10.19 -11.54 6.76
N PHE A 53 -9.35 -12.38 7.32
CA PHE A 53 -9.47 -12.97 8.66
C PHE A 53 -8.38 -12.39 9.56
N ASN A 54 -8.76 -11.63 10.59
CA ASN A 54 -7.81 -10.97 11.48
C ASN A 54 -7.51 -11.73 12.78
N GLY A 55 -8.07 -12.93 12.96
CA GLY A 55 -7.85 -13.76 14.15
C GLY A 55 -8.46 -13.23 15.45
N MET A 56 -9.30 -12.20 15.38
CA MET A 56 -9.94 -11.56 16.54
C MET A 56 -10.63 -12.58 17.46
N THR A 57 -10.30 -12.52 18.76
CA THR A 57 -10.87 -13.40 19.79
C THR A 57 -11.79 -12.67 20.76
N GLY A 58 -11.82 -11.34 20.70
CA GLY A 58 -12.47 -10.45 21.67
C GLY A 58 -11.58 -10.07 22.85
N GLU A 59 -10.32 -10.50 22.85
CA GLU A 59 -9.32 -10.11 23.85
C GLU A 59 -8.70 -8.75 23.57
N LEU A 60 -9.02 -8.13 22.40
CA LEU A 60 -8.50 -6.86 21.93
C LEU A 60 -6.97 -6.88 21.77
N TYR A 61 -6.43 -7.95 21.20
CA TYR A 61 -5.01 -8.04 20.87
C TYR A 61 -4.60 -7.00 19.84
N TYR A 62 -3.46 -6.37 20.08
CA TYR A 62 -2.99 -5.25 19.28
C TYR A 62 -2.91 -5.55 17.76
N PRO A 63 -2.42 -6.71 17.29
CA PRO A 63 -2.37 -7.02 15.85
C PRO A 63 -3.74 -7.14 15.15
N GLU A 64 -4.82 -7.44 15.91
CA GLU A 64 -6.16 -7.67 15.32
C GLU A 64 -6.63 -6.50 14.45
N MET A 65 -6.15 -5.28 14.70
CA MET A 65 -6.60 -4.07 14.01
C MET A 65 -5.65 -3.60 12.89
N MET A 66 -4.50 -4.25 12.64
CA MET A 66 -3.42 -3.70 11.81
C MET A 66 -3.40 -4.25 10.38
N GLY A 67 -3.73 -5.52 10.19
CA GLY A 67 -3.54 -6.19 8.90
C GLY A 67 -4.51 -5.78 7.82
N SER A 68 -4.18 -6.03 6.65
CA SER A 68 -4.66 -6.45 5.34
C SER A 68 -4.00 -5.70 4.18
N GLY A 69 -2.70 -5.94 3.97
CA GLY A 69 -1.98 -5.47 2.78
C GLY A 69 -2.36 -6.28 1.54
N LEU A 70 -2.03 -5.74 0.37
CA LEU A 70 -2.27 -6.37 -0.92
C LEU A 70 -1.28 -5.89 -1.99
N ALA A 71 -1.17 -6.62 -3.10
CA ALA A 71 -0.35 -6.23 -4.24
C ALA A 71 -1.13 -6.33 -5.55
N LEU A 72 -0.88 -5.38 -6.45
CA LEU A 72 -1.23 -5.42 -7.86
C LEU A 72 0.04 -5.68 -8.67
N PHE A 73 0.05 -6.71 -9.51
CA PHE A 73 1.17 -7.06 -10.37
C PHE A 73 0.73 -8.06 -11.43
N ASP A 74 1.43 -8.09 -12.55
CA ASP A 74 1.24 -9.09 -13.60
C ASP A 74 2.07 -10.34 -13.25
N TYR A 75 1.41 -11.39 -12.68
CA TYR A 75 2.14 -12.56 -12.18
C TYR A 75 2.48 -13.58 -13.27
N ASP A 76 1.76 -13.55 -14.39
CA ASP A 76 1.88 -14.57 -15.43
C ASP A 76 2.30 -14.01 -16.81
N ASP A 77 2.67 -12.71 -16.83
CA ASP A 77 3.22 -11.96 -17.96
C ASP A 77 2.25 -11.92 -19.16
N ASP A 78 0.95 -11.76 -18.86
CA ASP A 78 -0.09 -11.61 -19.87
C ASP A 78 -0.53 -10.16 -20.12
N GLY A 79 -0.05 -9.22 -19.30
CA GLY A 79 -0.27 -7.78 -19.41
C GLY A 79 -1.47 -7.27 -18.60
N ASP A 80 -2.18 -8.14 -17.90
CA ASP A 80 -3.28 -7.81 -17.03
C ASP A 80 -2.80 -7.78 -15.57
N LEU A 81 -3.30 -6.85 -14.75
CA LEU A 81 -2.93 -6.78 -13.34
C LEU A 81 -3.71 -7.79 -12.53
N ASP A 82 -2.98 -8.63 -11.81
CA ASP A 82 -3.48 -9.59 -10.84
C ASP A 82 -3.47 -9.04 -9.43
N VAL A 83 -4.14 -9.72 -8.51
CA VAL A 83 -4.27 -9.27 -7.11
C VAL A 83 -3.83 -10.34 -6.14
N TYR A 84 -2.88 -10.02 -5.26
CA TYR A 84 -2.55 -10.85 -4.11
C TYR A 84 -2.95 -10.17 -2.81
N PHE A 85 -3.68 -10.87 -1.93
CA PHE A 85 -4.03 -10.42 -0.59
C PHE A 85 -3.27 -11.22 0.46
N VAL A 86 -2.71 -10.55 1.45
CA VAL A 86 -2.22 -11.22 2.66
C VAL A 86 -3.39 -11.66 3.55
N GLN A 87 -3.16 -12.67 4.40
CA GLN A 87 -4.20 -13.19 5.30
C GLN A 87 -3.67 -13.27 6.72
N GLY A 88 -4.52 -12.95 7.68
CA GLY A 88 -4.23 -13.15 9.09
C GLY A 88 -4.32 -14.62 9.51
N ALA A 89 -3.99 -14.88 10.77
CA ALA A 89 -4.03 -16.19 11.39
C ALA A 89 -4.64 -16.08 12.80
N PRO A 90 -5.00 -17.20 13.48
CA PRO A 90 -5.44 -17.15 14.87
C PRO A 90 -4.39 -16.50 15.77
N LEU A 91 -4.83 -15.65 16.70
CA LEU A 91 -4.00 -14.97 17.70
C LEU A 91 -4.28 -15.55 19.10
N GLY A 92 -3.24 -16.03 19.74
CA GLY A 92 -3.35 -16.54 21.11
C GLY A 92 -4.22 -17.79 21.29
N PRO A 93 -4.56 -18.17 22.52
CA PRO A 93 -5.27 -19.41 22.85
C PRO A 93 -6.81 -19.30 22.83
N GLY A 94 -7.41 -18.39 22.11
CA GLY A 94 -8.88 -18.20 22.03
C GLY A 94 -9.49 -18.79 20.75
N GLU A 95 -10.81 -19.07 20.80
CA GLU A 95 -11.56 -19.31 19.56
C GLU A 95 -11.79 -17.97 18.85
N PRO A 96 -11.54 -17.89 17.54
CA PRO A 96 -11.80 -16.68 16.80
C PRO A 96 -13.26 -16.24 16.88
N ALA A 97 -13.50 -14.95 17.08
CA ALA A 97 -14.84 -14.37 17.10
C ALA A 97 -15.57 -14.55 15.76
N PHE A 98 -14.79 -14.60 14.66
CA PHE A 98 -15.28 -14.92 13.32
C PHE A 98 -14.47 -16.08 12.74
N PRO A 99 -15.13 -17.12 12.19
CA PRO A 99 -14.39 -18.17 11.49
C PRO A 99 -13.83 -17.62 10.18
N PRO A 100 -12.65 -18.11 9.74
CA PRO A 100 -12.12 -17.74 8.42
C PRO A 100 -13.07 -18.20 7.31
N ALA A 101 -13.27 -17.35 6.31
CA ALA A 101 -14.00 -17.71 5.11
C ALA A 101 -13.06 -18.45 4.16
N GLY A 102 -13.01 -19.78 4.19
CA GLY A 102 -12.20 -20.56 3.27
C GLY A 102 -11.44 -21.71 3.91
N PRO A 103 -10.48 -22.32 3.17
CA PRO A 103 -9.70 -23.45 3.67
C PRO A 103 -8.89 -23.13 4.91
N LEU A 104 -8.63 -24.16 5.72
CA LEU A 104 -7.73 -24.08 6.87
C LEU A 104 -6.41 -24.81 6.58
N PRO A 105 -5.24 -24.27 7.04
CA PRO A 105 -5.07 -22.99 7.71
C PRO A 105 -5.36 -21.81 6.76
N PRO A 106 -5.73 -20.63 7.28
CA PRO A 106 -5.88 -19.44 6.44
C PRO A 106 -4.55 -19.10 5.76
N SER A 107 -4.60 -18.72 4.49
CA SER A 107 -3.44 -18.26 3.70
C SER A 107 -3.84 -17.08 2.84
N GLY A 108 -2.85 -16.30 2.40
CA GLY A 108 -3.07 -15.27 1.39
C GLY A 108 -3.72 -15.85 0.13
N ARG A 109 -4.26 -14.99 -0.72
CA ARG A 109 -4.96 -15.38 -1.95
C ARG A 109 -4.42 -14.64 -3.15
N LEU A 110 -4.13 -15.39 -4.21
CA LEU A 110 -3.81 -14.86 -5.53
C LEU A 110 -5.02 -15.01 -6.46
N TYR A 111 -5.46 -13.89 -7.00
CA TYR A 111 -6.53 -13.82 -8.00
C TYR A 111 -5.94 -13.39 -9.33
N ARG A 112 -6.05 -14.25 -10.34
CA ARG A 112 -5.72 -13.92 -11.71
C ARG A 112 -6.84 -13.11 -12.34
N ASN A 113 -6.49 -12.01 -12.98
CA ASN A 113 -7.39 -11.23 -13.81
C ASN A 113 -7.41 -11.81 -15.23
N ASP A 114 -8.54 -12.33 -15.66
CA ASP A 114 -8.76 -12.84 -17.01
C ASP A 114 -9.53 -11.78 -17.80
N LEU A 115 -8.89 -10.68 -18.22
CA LEU A 115 -9.55 -9.63 -18.99
C LEU A 115 -10.18 -10.17 -20.26
N ALA A 116 -11.47 -9.93 -20.43
CA ALA A 116 -12.20 -10.38 -21.60
C ALA A 116 -12.59 -9.19 -22.49
N ALA A 117 -12.32 -9.30 -23.79
CA ALA A 117 -12.79 -8.30 -24.76
C ALA A 117 -14.33 -8.29 -24.80
N ALA A 118 -14.94 -7.14 -24.45
CA ALA A 118 -16.39 -6.99 -24.58
C ALA A 118 -16.82 -6.66 -26.02
N ALA A 119 -17.95 -7.17 -26.42
CA ALA A 119 -18.59 -6.77 -27.68
C ALA A 119 -19.09 -5.31 -27.52
N GLY A 120 -18.24 -4.34 -27.83
CA GLY A 120 -18.63 -2.93 -27.81
C GLY A 120 -17.70 -1.96 -27.10
N GLY A 121 -16.54 -2.37 -26.61
CA GLY A 121 -15.50 -1.41 -26.22
C GLY A 121 -14.69 -1.68 -24.97
N ARG A 122 -15.21 -1.59 -23.75
CA ARG A 122 -14.39 -1.74 -22.53
C ARG A 122 -14.13 -3.21 -22.23
N PRO A 123 -12.90 -3.59 -21.84
CA PRO A 123 -12.62 -4.90 -21.30
C PRO A 123 -13.49 -5.19 -20.06
N VAL A 124 -13.75 -6.46 -19.79
CA VAL A 124 -14.53 -6.90 -18.63
C VAL A 124 -13.58 -7.60 -17.67
N LEU A 125 -13.47 -7.06 -16.47
CA LEU A 125 -12.73 -7.65 -15.37
C LEU A 125 -13.32 -9.02 -15.00
N ARG A 126 -12.43 -9.97 -14.73
CA ARG A 126 -12.81 -11.30 -14.26
C ARG A 126 -11.68 -11.90 -13.45
N PHE A 127 -11.89 -12.10 -12.16
CA PHE A 127 -10.91 -12.68 -11.27
C PHE A 127 -11.17 -14.16 -11.00
N THR A 128 -10.10 -14.95 -11.03
CA THR A 128 -10.10 -16.39 -10.74
C THR A 128 -9.11 -16.66 -9.62
N ASP A 129 -9.54 -17.26 -8.51
CA ASP A 129 -8.64 -17.71 -7.43
C ASP A 129 -7.71 -18.82 -7.95
N VAL A 130 -6.42 -18.51 -8.06
CA VAL A 130 -5.36 -19.40 -8.53
C VAL A 130 -4.37 -19.77 -7.42
N THR A 131 -4.70 -19.47 -6.16
CA THR A 131 -3.84 -19.67 -4.99
C THR A 131 -3.31 -21.10 -4.87
N ALA A 132 -4.16 -22.08 -5.05
CA ALA A 132 -3.78 -23.49 -4.90
C ALA A 132 -2.85 -23.97 -6.04
N GLU A 133 -3.14 -23.55 -7.28
CA GLU A 133 -2.34 -23.98 -8.44
C GLU A 133 -1.02 -23.22 -8.53
N SER A 134 -0.94 -22.00 -8.03
CA SER A 134 0.30 -21.21 -7.96
C SER A 134 1.24 -21.66 -6.83
N GLY A 135 0.78 -22.50 -5.89
CA GLY A 135 1.57 -22.93 -4.73
C GLY A 135 1.53 -21.99 -3.53
N LEU A 136 0.94 -20.80 -3.67
CA LEU A 136 0.85 -19.78 -2.59
C LEU A 136 -0.10 -20.17 -1.44
N ALA A 137 -0.86 -21.26 -1.55
CA ALA A 137 -1.57 -21.85 -0.42
C ALA A 137 -0.63 -22.27 0.74
N GLY A 138 0.68 -22.39 0.47
CA GLY A 138 1.72 -22.62 1.47
C GLY A 138 2.20 -21.36 2.19
N ALA A 139 1.83 -20.16 1.72
CA ALA A 139 2.17 -18.88 2.34
C ALA A 139 1.32 -18.65 3.60
N ILE A 140 1.72 -19.32 4.69
CA ILE A 140 1.00 -19.32 5.98
C ILE A 140 1.76 -18.42 6.95
N GLY A 141 1.06 -17.49 7.58
CA GLY A 141 1.60 -16.56 8.56
C GLY A 141 0.48 -15.63 9.05
N TYR A 142 0.79 -14.73 9.96
CA TYR A 142 -0.08 -13.59 10.24
C TYR A 142 0.39 -12.43 9.34
N GLY A 143 -0.12 -12.42 8.12
CA GLY A 143 0.29 -11.50 7.07
C GLY A 143 -0.09 -10.04 7.38
N MET A 144 0.86 -9.15 7.13
CA MET A 144 0.71 -7.71 7.29
C MET A 144 0.73 -7.00 5.93
N GLY A 145 1.80 -7.18 5.18
CA GLY A 145 2.04 -6.47 3.93
C GLY A 145 2.71 -7.35 2.87
N VAL A 146 2.89 -6.76 1.70
CA VAL A 146 3.54 -7.40 0.57
C VAL A 146 4.30 -6.38 -0.28
N ALA A 147 5.52 -6.75 -0.71
CA ALA A 147 6.24 -6.08 -1.79
C ALA A 147 6.33 -7.04 -2.99
N ALA A 148 5.92 -6.56 -4.16
CA ALA A 148 5.96 -7.30 -5.41
C ALA A 148 7.05 -6.70 -6.31
N ALA A 149 8.12 -7.47 -6.59
CA ALA A 149 9.24 -7.01 -7.40
C ALA A 149 10.05 -8.20 -7.96
N ASP A 150 10.78 -8.00 -9.05
CA ASP A 150 11.70 -8.99 -9.61
C ASP A 150 13.04 -8.91 -8.87
N PHE A 151 13.23 -9.76 -7.87
CA PHE A 151 14.44 -9.75 -7.02
C PHE A 151 15.63 -10.52 -7.61
N ASP A 152 15.42 -11.39 -8.60
CA ASP A 152 16.52 -12.13 -9.22
C ASP A 152 16.77 -11.81 -10.70
N ASN A 153 16.17 -10.71 -11.17
CA ASN A 153 16.32 -10.17 -12.53
C ASN A 153 16.01 -11.21 -13.63
N ASP A 154 15.02 -12.09 -13.38
CA ASP A 154 14.61 -13.09 -14.37
C ASP A 154 13.39 -12.66 -15.20
N GLY A 155 12.92 -11.41 -15.00
CA GLY A 155 11.81 -10.77 -15.71
C GLY A 155 10.44 -11.12 -15.14
N ARG A 156 10.36 -11.86 -14.02
CA ARG A 156 9.11 -12.23 -13.36
C ARG A 156 9.03 -11.64 -11.96
N VAL A 157 7.85 -11.21 -11.58
CA VAL A 157 7.63 -10.57 -10.27
C VAL A 157 7.52 -11.62 -9.17
N ASP A 158 8.37 -11.48 -8.14
CA ASP A 158 8.37 -12.25 -6.90
C ASP A 158 7.54 -11.54 -5.83
N LEU A 159 7.21 -12.23 -4.73
CA LEU A 159 6.47 -11.67 -3.60
C LEU A 159 7.27 -11.79 -2.30
N TYR A 160 7.53 -10.66 -1.66
CA TYR A 160 8.00 -10.61 -0.28
C TYR A 160 6.85 -10.30 0.67
N LEU A 161 6.52 -11.22 1.57
CA LEU A 161 5.39 -11.15 2.49
C LEU A 161 5.91 -10.79 3.89
N THR A 162 5.44 -9.66 4.42
CA THR A 162 5.71 -9.26 5.81
C THR A 162 4.67 -9.85 6.76
N ASN A 163 5.10 -10.24 7.94
CA ASN A 163 4.27 -10.94 8.91
C ASN A 163 4.48 -10.42 10.34
N LEU A 164 3.54 -10.71 11.21
CA LEU A 164 3.80 -10.84 12.64
C LEU A 164 4.51 -12.19 12.84
N GLY A 165 5.84 -12.17 12.99
CA GLY A 165 6.70 -13.35 12.94
C GLY A 165 7.44 -13.47 11.60
N ALA A 166 7.92 -14.66 11.24
CA ALA A 166 8.81 -14.83 10.10
C ALA A 166 8.22 -14.36 8.77
N ASN A 167 8.93 -13.43 8.11
CA ASN A 167 8.64 -12.98 6.76
C ASN A 167 8.98 -14.06 5.72
N GLN A 168 8.44 -13.95 4.52
CA GLN A 168 8.59 -14.96 3.47
C GLN A 168 8.91 -14.32 2.13
N LEU A 169 9.85 -14.91 1.38
CA LEU A 169 10.12 -14.56 -0.02
C LEU A 169 9.69 -15.73 -0.93
N TRP A 170 8.72 -15.47 -1.77
CA TRP A 170 8.17 -16.40 -2.73
C TRP A 170 8.63 -16.03 -4.14
N LYS A 171 9.55 -16.82 -4.69
CA LYS A 171 10.05 -16.63 -6.06
C LYS A 171 9.03 -17.13 -7.07
N ASN A 172 8.76 -16.33 -8.10
CA ASN A 172 8.02 -16.75 -9.28
C ASN A 172 8.89 -17.66 -10.16
N ALA A 173 8.59 -18.96 -10.16
CA ALA A 173 9.33 -19.94 -10.93
C ALA A 173 8.85 -20.07 -12.39
N GLY A 174 7.86 -19.26 -12.79
CA GLY A 174 7.28 -19.27 -14.12
C GLY A 174 6.49 -20.55 -14.43
N ARG A 175 6.26 -20.80 -15.71
CA ARG A 175 5.48 -21.96 -16.20
C ARG A 175 6.39 -23.15 -16.49
N ALA A 176 6.26 -24.23 -15.77
CA ALA A 176 6.95 -25.47 -16.08
C ALA A 176 6.13 -26.32 -17.07
N GLY A 177 6.69 -26.61 -18.24
CA GLY A 177 6.10 -27.55 -19.22
C GLY A 177 4.72 -27.16 -19.76
N GLY A 178 4.39 -25.84 -19.75
CA GLY A 178 3.07 -25.34 -20.19
C GLY A 178 1.97 -25.45 -19.13
N GLY A 179 2.34 -25.73 -17.87
CA GLY A 179 1.45 -25.71 -16.71
C GLY A 179 1.13 -24.28 -16.20
N PRO A 180 0.52 -24.15 -15.01
CA PRO A 180 0.32 -22.86 -14.37
C PRO A 180 1.66 -22.22 -13.98
N VAL A 181 1.67 -20.93 -13.77
CA VAL A 181 2.77 -20.21 -13.10
C VAL A 181 2.79 -20.63 -11.63
N THR A 182 3.97 -20.89 -11.09
CA THR A 182 4.11 -21.35 -9.71
C THR A 182 5.12 -20.53 -8.94
N PHE A 183 4.89 -20.38 -7.64
CA PHE A 183 5.81 -19.75 -6.70
C PHE A 183 6.50 -20.78 -5.83
N VAL A 184 7.73 -20.51 -5.44
CA VAL A 184 8.55 -21.36 -4.57
C VAL A 184 9.08 -20.52 -3.40
N ASP A 185 8.91 -21.01 -2.18
CA ASP A 185 9.50 -20.38 -1.01
C ASP A 185 11.04 -20.51 -1.05
N VAL A 186 11.70 -19.36 -1.17
CA VAL A 186 13.17 -19.23 -1.18
C VAL A 186 13.70 -18.49 0.04
N THR A 187 12.86 -18.18 1.02
CA THR A 187 13.16 -17.35 2.20
C THR A 187 14.46 -17.73 2.88
N ALA A 188 14.62 -19.01 3.23
CA ALA A 188 15.80 -19.50 3.94
C ALA A 188 17.07 -19.43 3.08
N ALA A 189 16.95 -19.68 1.77
CA ALA A 189 18.07 -19.62 0.82
C ALA A 189 18.47 -18.18 0.54
N ALA A 190 17.51 -17.27 0.47
CA ALA A 190 17.70 -15.85 0.26
C ALA A 190 18.23 -15.12 1.52
N GLY A 191 17.97 -15.64 2.73
CA GLY A 191 18.43 -15.04 3.99
C GLY A 191 17.60 -13.86 4.49
N VAL A 192 16.31 -13.78 4.12
CA VAL A 192 15.43 -12.62 4.39
C VAL A 192 14.26 -12.92 5.34
N GLY A 193 14.30 -14.03 6.05
CA GLY A 193 13.25 -14.46 6.97
C GLY A 193 13.28 -13.73 8.31
N ASP A 194 13.05 -12.41 8.33
CA ASP A 194 12.93 -11.63 9.55
C ASP A 194 11.79 -12.17 10.44
N ALA A 195 12.06 -12.38 11.73
CA ALA A 195 11.08 -12.96 12.65
C ALA A 195 10.38 -11.93 13.52
N ARG A 196 10.67 -10.64 13.33
CA ARG A 196 10.02 -9.52 14.02
C ARG A 196 8.62 -9.27 13.44
N TRP A 197 7.88 -8.35 14.04
CA TRP A 197 6.64 -7.88 13.47
C TRP A 197 6.94 -6.85 12.39
N SER A 198 6.95 -7.27 11.14
CA SER A 198 7.21 -6.42 9.98
C SER A 198 5.92 -5.93 9.34
N VAL A 199 5.87 -4.69 8.85
CA VAL A 199 4.70 -4.10 8.17
C VAL A 199 5.07 -3.58 6.79
N PRO A 200 5.77 -2.45 6.58
CA PRO A 200 6.14 -2.03 5.23
C PRO A 200 7.35 -2.83 4.72
N ALA A 201 7.38 -3.07 3.42
CA ALA A 201 8.56 -3.52 2.72
C ALA A 201 8.72 -2.72 1.43
N VAL A 202 9.94 -2.25 1.14
CA VAL A 202 10.27 -1.43 -0.03
C VAL A 202 11.39 -2.09 -0.81
N ALA A 203 11.13 -2.38 -2.10
CA ALA A 203 12.14 -2.83 -3.04
C ALA A 203 12.74 -1.61 -3.75
N PHE A 204 14.05 -1.44 -3.73
CA PHE A 204 14.76 -0.35 -4.40
C PHE A 204 16.24 -0.70 -4.57
N ASP A 205 16.88 -0.15 -5.58
CA ASP A 205 18.32 -0.34 -5.84
C ASP A 205 19.08 0.85 -5.22
N TYR A 206 19.46 0.72 -3.93
CA TYR A 206 20.05 1.84 -3.19
C TYR A 206 21.53 2.07 -3.51
N ASP A 207 22.25 1.04 -3.97
CA ASP A 207 23.68 1.15 -4.29
C ASP A 207 23.97 1.15 -5.80
N ARG A 208 22.91 1.10 -6.63
CA ARG A 208 22.95 1.18 -8.10
C ARG A 208 23.74 0.06 -8.76
N ASP A 209 23.71 -1.12 -8.17
CA ASP A 209 24.38 -2.29 -8.74
C ASP A 209 23.48 -3.08 -9.72
N GLY A 210 22.24 -2.66 -9.91
CA GLY A 210 21.26 -3.24 -10.81
C GLY A 210 20.45 -4.39 -10.19
N TRP A 211 20.62 -4.67 -8.89
CA TRP A 211 19.82 -5.61 -8.13
C TRP A 211 18.89 -4.86 -7.17
N LEU A 212 17.64 -5.29 -7.05
CA LEU A 212 16.74 -4.69 -6.08
C LEU A 212 17.08 -5.16 -4.68
N ASP A 213 17.39 -4.20 -3.82
CA ASP A 213 17.54 -4.38 -2.39
C ASP A 213 16.18 -4.35 -1.70
N LEU A 214 16.15 -4.68 -0.42
CA LEU A 214 14.91 -4.77 0.32
C LEU A 214 15.03 -4.08 1.67
N PHE A 215 14.25 -3.02 1.88
CA PHE A 215 13.99 -2.45 3.20
C PHE A 215 12.77 -3.13 3.80
N VAL A 216 12.85 -3.45 5.10
CA VAL A 216 11.75 -4.02 5.90
C VAL A 216 11.59 -3.19 7.16
N GLY A 217 10.48 -2.48 7.26
CA GLY A 217 10.12 -1.74 8.45
C GLY A 217 9.49 -2.65 9.50
N ASN A 218 10.05 -2.60 10.72
CA ASN A 218 9.57 -3.39 11.85
C ASN A 218 8.81 -2.52 12.84
N TYR A 219 7.74 -3.07 13.40
CA TYR A 219 6.81 -2.31 14.21
C TYR A 219 7.20 -2.36 15.70
N VAL A 220 6.60 -3.24 16.45
CA VAL A 220 6.81 -3.33 17.90
C VAL A 220 7.00 -4.77 18.34
N GLU A 221 7.63 -4.97 19.50
CA GLU A 221 7.68 -6.29 20.13
C GLU A 221 6.31 -6.64 20.74
N TRP A 222 5.73 -7.74 20.27
CA TRP A 222 4.42 -8.19 20.72
C TRP A 222 4.34 -9.71 20.86
N THR A 223 3.71 -10.16 21.93
CA THR A 223 3.25 -11.54 22.11
C THR A 223 1.90 -11.55 22.82
N PRO A 224 1.05 -12.59 22.65
CA PRO A 224 -0.25 -12.67 23.34
C PRO A 224 -0.14 -12.58 24.86
N GLU A 225 0.95 -13.13 25.43
CA GLU A 225 1.19 -13.15 26.88
C GLU A 225 1.63 -11.79 27.42
N ALA A 226 2.26 -10.96 26.59
CA ALA A 226 2.77 -9.64 26.95
C ALA A 226 1.82 -8.50 26.56
N ASP A 227 0.70 -8.81 25.90
CA ASP A 227 -0.27 -7.79 25.48
C ASP A 227 -0.90 -7.11 26.70
N PRO A 228 -0.71 -5.80 26.91
CA PRO A 228 -1.29 -5.08 28.02
C PRO A 228 -2.80 -4.92 27.86
N ARG A 229 -3.53 -4.84 28.97
CA ARG A 229 -4.97 -4.58 28.97
C ARG A 229 -5.23 -3.08 29.08
N CYS A 230 -5.52 -2.46 27.96
CA CYS A 230 -5.78 -1.03 27.88
C CYS A 230 -7.27 -0.70 28.04
N GLN A 231 -7.54 0.53 28.45
CA GLN A 231 -8.88 1.07 28.63
C GLN A 231 -8.97 2.45 28.02
N ASP A 232 -10.19 2.84 27.64
CA ASP A 232 -10.47 4.21 27.24
C ASP A 232 -10.57 5.16 28.44
N GLU A 233 -10.84 6.44 28.19
CA GLU A 233 -10.99 7.48 29.23
C GLU A 233 -12.13 7.19 30.24
N LEU A 234 -13.05 6.31 29.90
CA LEU A 234 -14.17 5.88 30.73
C LEU A 234 -13.90 4.58 31.50
N GLY A 235 -12.71 3.98 31.31
CA GLY A 235 -12.34 2.71 31.92
C GLY A 235 -12.92 1.49 31.20
N LEU A 236 -13.44 1.63 29.97
CA LEU A 236 -13.90 0.51 29.16
C LEU A 236 -12.73 -0.13 28.41
N PRO A 237 -12.70 -1.47 28.24
CA PRO A 237 -11.67 -2.14 27.45
C PRO A 237 -11.55 -1.55 26.05
N ASN A 238 -10.29 -1.32 25.61
CA ASN A 238 -9.98 -0.81 24.29
C ASN A 238 -8.60 -1.29 23.86
N TYR A 239 -8.30 -1.23 22.55
CA TYR A 239 -6.97 -1.51 22.03
C TYR A 239 -5.94 -0.56 22.64
N CYS A 240 -4.74 -1.08 22.85
CA CYS A 240 -3.60 -0.26 23.29
C CYS A 240 -3.15 0.73 22.21
N GLY A 241 -2.24 1.60 22.50
CA GLY A 241 -1.50 2.40 21.53
C GLY A 241 -0.06 1.90 21.40
N PRO A 242 0.68 2.31 20.36
CA PRO A 242 2.02 1.81 20.07
C PRO A 242 3.01 2.05 21.19
N LEU A 243 2.88 3.15 21.93
CA LEU A 243 3.76 3.49 23.06
C LEU A 243 3.62 2.56 24.29
N ALA A 244 2.71 1.60 24.25
CA ALA A 244 2.61 0.54 25.25
C ALA A 244 3.61 -0.62 25.00
N PHE A 245 4.31 -0.60 23.87
CA PHE A 245 5.23 -1.64 23.41
C PHE A 245 6.59 -1.05 23.06
N GLU A 246 7.61 -1.90 23.01
CA GLU A 246 8.97 -1.50 22.58
C GLU A 246 9.07 -1.55 21.05
N PRO A 247 9.50 -0.47 20.38
CA PRO A 247 9.71 -0.49 18.93
C PRO A 247 10.83 -1.45 18.53
N GLN A 248 10.75 -2.02 17.33
CA GLN A 248 11.73 -2.93 16.79
C GLN A 248 12.61 -2.24 15.72
N PRO A 249 13.91 -2.54 15.65
CA PRO A 249 14.77 -1.97 14.61
C PRO A 249 14.37 -2.50 13.22
N ASP A 250 14.46 -1.63 12.22
CA ASP A 250 14.22 -1.97 10.82
C ASP A 250 15.36 -2.83 10.25
N ALA A 251 15.13 -3.41 9.06
CA ALA A 251 16.15 -4.18 8.35
C ALA A 251 16.34 -3.65 6.93
N LEU A 252 17.61 -3.55 6.52
CA LEU A 252 18.02 -3.37 5.13
C LEU A 252 18.79 -4.59 4.68
N TYR A 253 18.28 -5.26 3.66
CA TYR A 253 18.88 -6.40 3.00
C TYR A 253 19.45 -5.99 1.65
N ARG A 254 20.78 -6.06 1.52
CA ARG A 254 21.45 -5.84 0.25
C ARG A 254 21.34 -7.10 -0.61
N ASN A 255 20.85 -6.98 -1.81
CA ASN A 255 20.86 -8.06 -2.79
C ASN A 255 22.27 -8.24 -3.36
N THR A 256 22.79 -9.45 -3.30
CA THR A 256 24.13 -9.79 -3.82
C THR A 256 24.09 -10.56 -5.14
N GLY A 257 22.93 -10.52 -5.79
CA GLY A 257 22.64 -11.18 -7.07
C GLY A 257 22.08 -12.58 -6.93
N ALA A 258 21.62 -13.14 -8.05
CA ALA A 258 21.03 -14.47 -8.10
C ALA A 258 22.08 -15.58 -8.02
N ARG A 259 21.89 -16.55 -7.14
CA ARG A 259 22.73 -17.74 -6.99
C ARG A 259 21.88 -18.98 -6.74
N GLY A 260 22.21 -20.07 -7.42
CA GLY A 260 21.50 -21.33 -7.20
C GLY A 260 20.02 -21.31 -7.61
N GLY A 261 19.61 -20.32 -8.42
CA GLY A 261 18.26 -20.20 -8.98
C GLY A 261 17.33 -19.24 -8.22
N GLY A 262 17.87 -18.40 -7.35
CA GLY A 262 17.09 -17.34 -6.67
C GLY A 262 17.97 -16.23 -6.12
N PRO A 263 17.38 -15.14 -5.60
CA PRO A 263 18.12 -14.00 -5.05
C PRO A 263 18.81 -14.38 -3.73
N VAL A 264 19.91 -13.69 -3.41
CA VAL A 264 20.65 -13.87 -2.16
C VAL A 264 20.94 -12.51 -1.54
N PHE A 265 20.55 -12.33 -0.30
CA PHE A 265 20.69 -11.07 0.41
C PHE A 265 21.68 -11.16 1.58
N GLU A 266 22.25 -10.01 1.92
CA GLU A 266 23.06 -9.76 3.11
C GLU A 266 22.36 -8.70 3.97
N GLU A 267 22.11 -8.97 5.24
CA GLU A 267 21.59 -7.97 6.17
C GLU A 267 22.66 -6.91 6.44
N VAL A 268 22.37 -5.63 6.18
CA VAL A 268 23.35 -4.54 6.20
C VAL A 268 22.94 -3.34 7.04
N SER A 269 21.83 -3.39 7.77
CA SER A 269 21.25 -2.25 8.51
C SER A 269 22.25 -1.55 9.41
N GLY A 270 23.05 -2.31 10.16
CA GLY A 270 24.08 -1.75 11.02
C GLY A 270 25.21 -1.07 10.27
N ARG A 271 25.65 -1.62 9.12
CA ARG A 271 26.68 -1.04 8.26
C ARG A 271 26.15 0.19 7.52
N ALA A 272 24.90 0.14 7.09
CA ALA A 272 24.24 1.23 6.42
C ALA A 272 23.86 2.40 7.35
N GLY A 273 23.88 2.20 8.67
CA GLY A 273 23.58 3.24 9.66
C GLY A 273 22.13 3.28 10.15
N LEU A 274 21.23 2.43 9.62
CA LEU A 274 19.79 2.45 9.94
C LEU A 274 19.50 2.06 11.39
N ASN A 275 20.36 1.28 12.02
CA ASN A 275 20.18 0.87 13.44
C ASN A 275 20.51 1.97 14.46
N ALA A 276 20.95 3.15 14.02
CA ALA A 276 21.24 4.26 14.92
C ALA A 276 19.98 4.86 15.55
N GLU A 277 18.87 4.83 14.82
CA GLU A 277 17.57 5.32 15.24
C GLU A 277 16.51 4.42 14.60
N TYR A 278 15.43 4.13 15.32
CA TYR A 278 14.29 3.37 14.81
C TYR A 278 13.01 3.74 15.57
N GLY A 279 11.87 3.50 14.95
CA GLY A 279 10.56 3.72 15.51
C GLY A 279 9.65 2.50 15.26
N GLY A 280 8.35 2.66 15.40
CA GLY A 280 7.38 1.66 14.97
C GLY A 280 6.99 1.92 13.52
N ALA A 281 7.71 1.35 12.56
CA ALA A 281 7.48 1.60 11.14
C ALA A 281 6.15 1.01 10.65
N LEU A 282 5.32 1.85 10.03
CA LEU A 282 4.05 1.43 9.40
C LEU A 282 3.95 1.77 7.93
N GLY A 283 4.67 2.79 7.46
CA GLY A 283 4.75 3.17 6.05
C GLY A 283 6.17 3.48 5.65
N ALA A 284 6.52 3.24 4.39
CA ALA A 284 7.81 3.63 3.85
C ALA A 284 7.74 3.85 2.34
N VAL A 285 8.57 4.76 1.83
CA VAL A 285 8.69 5.04 0.40
C VAL A 285 10.14 5.44 0.05
N ALA A 286 10.61 5.00 -1.12
CA ALA A 286 11.90 5.39 -1.65
C ALA A 286 11.75 6.38 -2.82
N ALA A 287 12.43 7.53 -2.73
CA ALA A 287 12.46 8.57 -3.75
C ALA A 287 13.75 9.39 -3.65
N ASP A 288 14.03 10.24 -4.61
CA ASP A 288 15.20 11.13 -4.64
C ASP A 288 14.77 12.49 -4.07
N PHE A 289 14.79 12.60 -2.73
CA PHE A 289 14.25 13.79 -2.06
C PHE A 289 15.20 15.00 -2.06
N ASP A 290 16.50 14.81 -2.18
CA ASP A 290 17.47 15.93 -2.21
C ASP A 290 17.97 16.27 -3.62
N GLY A 291 17.43 15.62 -4.66
CA GLY A 291 17.71 15.92 -6.06
C GLY A 291 19.09 15.48 -6.55
N ASP A 292 19.80 14.64 -5.79
CA ASP A 292 21.16 14.20 -6.14
C ASP A 292 21.18 12.96 -7.05
N GLY A 293 20.01 12.45 -7.38
CA GLY A 293 19.78 11.32 -8.28
C GLY A 293 19.85 9.97 -7.58
N ARG A 294 20.17 9.86 -6.30
CA ARG A 294 20.12 8.61 -5.53
C ARG A 294 18.78 8.48 -4.81
N LEU A 295 18.35 7.25 -4.58
CA LEU A 295 17.14 7.02 -3.82
C LEU A 295 17.43 7.12 -2.32
N ASP A 296 16.66 7.97 -1.66
CA ASP A 296 16.53 8.10 -0.22
C ASP A 296 15.36 7.24 0.26
N LEU A 297 15.21 7.08 1.56
CA LEU A 297 14.12 6.31 2.14
C LEU A 297 13.42 7.13 3.24
N TYR A 298 12.13 7.37 3.07
CA TYR A 298 11.28 7.95 4.11
C TYR A 298 10.53 6.84 4.85
N VAL A 299 10.53 6.90 6.20
CA VAL A 299 9.86 5.93 7.07
C VAL A 299 8.91 6.65 8.02
N GLY A 300 7.63 6.31 7.91
CA GLY A 300 6.55 6.76 8.77
C GLY A 300 6.44 5.88 10.02
N ASN A 301 6.59 6.49 11.20
CA ASN A 301 6.56 5.82 12.50
C ASN A 301 5.26 6.12 13.27
N ASP A 302 4.72 5.12 13.97
CA ASP A 302 3.50 5.26 14.77
C ASP A 302 3.79 5.89 16.13
N GLY A 303 3.45 7.16 16.30
CA GLY A 303 3.59 7.92 17.55
C GLY A 303 5.04 8.27 17.92
N LEU A 304 5.99 8.04 17.05
CA LEU A 304 7.40 8.43 17.17
C LEU A 304 7.81 9.32 15.98
N PRO A 305 8.92 10.08 16.08
CA PRO A 305 9.37 10.90 14.95
C PRO A 305 9.62 10.04 13.70
N ASN A 306 9.17 10.54 12.55
CA ASN A 306 9.46 9.91 11.26
C ASN A 306 10.93 10.05 10.91
N GLN A 307 11.41 9.24 9.97
CA GLN A 307 12.80 9.22 9.53
C GLN A 307 12.90 9.51 8.04
N LEU A 308 13.91 10.31 7.67
CA LEU A 308 14.35 10.51 6.29
C LEU A 308 15.80 10.06 6.21
N TRP A 309 16.01 8.89 5.69
CA TRP A 309 17.31 8.28 5.47
C TRP A 309 17.87 8.72 4.12
N VAL A 310 18.70 9.77 4.14
CA VAL A 310 19.35 10.30 2.93
C VAL A 310 20.57 9.45 2.58
N SER A 311 20.65 9.03 1.33
CA SER A 311 21.73 8.21 0.80
C SER A 311 23.05 9.00 0.69
N LEU A 312 24.14 8.47 1.27
CA LEU A 312 25.46 9.08 1.19
C LEU A 312 26.27 8.59 -0.03
N GLY A 313 25.70 7.70 -0.85
CA GLY A 313 26.31 7.20 -2.08
C GLY A 313 27.41 6.13 -1.90
N ASP A 314 27.70 5.73 -0.66
CA ASP A 314 28.69 4.69 -0.32
C ASP A 314 28.06 3.48 0.41
N GLY A 315 26.76 3.27 0.21
CA GLY A 315 25.97 2.24 0.87
C GLY A 315 25.57 2.57 2.30
N ARG A 316 25.73 3.83 2.71
CA ARG A 316 25.32 4.35 4.01
C ARG A 316 24.24 5.40 3.88
N PHE A 317 23.48 5.57 4.95
CA PHE A 317 22.43 6.54 5.09
C PHE A 317 22.63 7.40 6.33
N GLU A 318 22.07 8.61 6.31
CA GLU A 318 22.00 9.53 7.44
C GLU A 318 20.54 9.96 7.66
N ASN A 319 20.02 9.85 8.89
CA ASN A 319 18.69 10.36 9.21
C ASN A 319 18.73 11.89 9.28
N ARG A 320 18.03 12.54 8.36
CA ARG A 320 17.93 14.00 8.28
C ARG A 320 16.53 14.53 8.57
N ALA A 321 15.54 13.71 8.90
CA ALA A 321 14.14 14.10 9.03
C ALA A 321 13.91 15.33 9.91
N VAL A 322 14.61 15.43 11.06
CA VAL A 322 14.49 16.59 11.97
C VAL A 322 15.04 17.86 11.33
N LEU A 323 16.20 17.78 10.67
CA LEU A 323 16.82 18.92 9.97
C LEU A 323 16.05 19.29 8.71
N ALA A 324 15.49 18.30 8.04
CA ALA A 324 14.67 18.45 6.85
C ALA A 324 13.26 18.98 7.14
N GLY A 325 12.80 18.97 8.40
CA GLY A 325 11.48 19.48 8.77
C GLY A 325 10.31 18.52 8.55
N CYS A 326 10.58 17.21 8.32
CA CYS A 326 9.56 16.19 8.03
C CYS A 326 9.48 15.06 9.09
N ALA A 327 10.07 15.24 10.27
CA ALA A 327 10.05 14.26 11.35
C ALA A 327 8.77 14.31 12.21
N VAL A 328 8.14 15.49 12.31
CA VAL A 328 7.05 15.81 13.27
C VAL A 328 6.12 16.85 12.66
N ASP A 329 4.91 17.00 13.22
CA ASP A 329 3.95 18.02 12.76
C ASP A 329 4.47 19.46 12.96
N ALA A 330 3.76 20.46 12.43
CA ALA A 330 4.09 21.88 12.55
C ALA A 330 4.17 22.39 14.00
N ARG A 331 3.69 21.62 14.99
CA ARG A 331 3.78 21.92 16.41
C ARG A 331 4.95 21.20 17.10
N GLY A 332 5.74 20.42 16.35
CA GLY A 332 6.84 19.64 16.86
C GLY A 332 6.41 18.37 17.60
N GLN A 333 5.24 17.82 17.28
CA GLN A 333 4.73 16.59 17.89
C GLN A 333 4.84 15.42 16.90
N PRO A 334 5.35 14.25 17.33
CA PRO A 334 5.22 13.05 16.54
C PRO A 334 3.76 12.67 16.35
N GLN A 335 3.43 12.12 15.19
CA GLN A 335 2.10 11.64 14.85
C GLN A 335 2.15 10.13 14.58
N ALA A 336 1.00 9.49 14.54
CA ALA A 336 0.90 8.08 14.14
C ALA A 336 0.88 8.00 12.62
N SER A 337 2.05 7.90 12.00
CA SER A 337 2.20 7.85 10.55
C SER A 337 1.98 6.44 10.04
N MET A 338 1.01 6.26 9.12
CA MET A 338 0.60 4.94 8.61
C MET A 338 0.87 4.81 7.10
N GLY A 339 -0.02 5.25 6.23
CA GLY A 339 0.23 5.29 4.79
C GLY A 339 1.15 6.45 4.42
N VAL A 340 2.10 6.18 3.53
CA VAL A 340 3.04 7.18 3.00
C VAL A 340 3.02 7.11 1.48
N ALA A 341 2.92 8.26 0.83
CA ALA A 341 3.01 8.39 -0.63
C ALA A 341 3.93 9.56 -0.99
N ALA A 342 4.74 9.38 -2.04
CA ALA A 342 5.60 10.41 -2.59
C ALA A 342 5.27 10.70 -4.05
N ALA A 343 5.15 11.98 -4.43
CA ALA A 343 5.00 12.43 -5.80
C ALA A 343 5.24 13.94 -5.90
N ASP A 344 5.57 14.40 -7.08
CA ASP A 344 5.55 15.82 -7.47
C ASP A 344 4.08 16.22 -7.73
N PHE A 345 3.39 16.75 -6.71
CA PHE A 345 1.96 17.08 -6.83
C PHE A 345 1.72 18.50 -7.30
N ASP A 346 2.64 19.42 -7.09
CA ASP A 346 2.50 20.82 -7.45
C ASP A 346 3.22 21.22 -8.75
N GLY A 347 3.97 20.28 -9.33
CA GLY A 347 4.58 20.40 -10.65
C GLY A 347 5.89 21.18 -10.66
N ASP A 348 6.61 21.23 -9.54
CA ASP A 348 7.88 21.93 -9.42
C ASP A 348 9.11 21.04 -9.71
N GLY A 349 8.90 19.73 -9.83
CA GLY A 349 9.88 18.72 -10.22
C GLY A 349 10.48 17.93 -9.06
N ASP A 350 10.05 18.18 -7.84
CA ASP A 350 10.53 17.57 -6.60
C ASP A 350 9.46 16.65 -6.00
N GLU A 351 9.85 15.55 -5.36
CA GLU A 351 8.87 14.68 -4.72
C GLU A 351 8.48 15.17 -3.34
N ASP A 352 7.17 15.40 -3.16
CA ASP A 352 6.51 15.74 -1.92
C ASP A 352 5.99 14.51 -1.19
N LEU A 353 5.62 14.66 0.08
CA LEU A 353 5.10 13.57 0.89
C LEU A 353 3.65 13.83 1.32
N PHE A 354 2.80 12.81 1.18
CA PHE A 354 1.50 12.73 1.82
C PHE A 354 1.47 11.57 2.80
N ILE A 355 1.01 11.83 4.05
CA ILE A 355 1.03 10.86 5.14
C ILE A 355 -0.32 10.83 5.83
N THR A 356 -0.87 9.64 6.03
CA THR A 356 -2.12 9.44 6.77
C THR A 356 -1.85 9.21 8.25
N HIS A 357 -2.77 9.72 9.10
CA HIS A 357 -2.64 9.73 10.55
C HIS A 357 -3.91 9.29 11.29
N LEU A 358 -3.83 9.23 12.62
CA LEU A 358 -4.96 8.91 13.48
C LEU A 358 -6.01 10.03 13.51
N ALA A 359 -7.24 9.67 13.85
CA ALA A 359 -8.28 10.63 14.22
C ALA A 359 -7.78 11.57 15.33
N ARG A 360 -8.06 12.86 15.18
CA ARG A 360 -7.56 14.02 15.98
C ARG A 360 -6.10 14.41 15.69
N GLU A 361 -5.48 13.75 14.76
CA GLU A 361 -4.32 14.20 14.01
C GLU A 361 -4.80 14.49 12.59
N ILE A 362 -4.21 15.43 11.89
CA ILE A 362 -4.57 15.70 10.50
C ILE A 362 -3.60 14.97 9.59
N ASN A 363 -4.06 14.52 8.43
CA ASN A 363 -3.15 14.00 7.39
C ASN A 363 -2.15 15.10 7.02
N THR A 364 -0.90 14.71 6.82
CA THR A 364 0.20 15.66 6.61
C THR A 364 0.63 15.70 5.15
N VAL A 365 0.85 16.93 4.66
CA VAL A 365 1.52 17.21 3.39
C VAL A 365 2.82 17.94 3.70
N TYR A 366 3.94 17.31 3.41
CA TYR A 366 5.24 17.95 3.43
C TYR A 366 5.64 18.30 2.00
N VAL A 367 5.73 19.60 1.71
CA VAL A 367 6.17 20.11 0.42
C VAL A 367 7.69 20.29 0.46
N ASN A 368 8.37 19.66 -0.49
CA ASN A 368 9.82 19.68 -0.68
C ASN A 368 10.25 21.00 -1.34
N ASP A 369 11.46 21.47 -1.09
CA ASP A 369 12.06 22.63 -1.78
C ASP A 369 13.11 22.23 -2.82
N GLY A 370 13.19 20.94 -3.15
CA GLY A 370 14.14 20.37 -4.11
C GLY A 370 15.54 20.11 -3.57
N ALA A 371 15.76 20.40 -2.29
CA ALA A 371 17.03 20.14 -1.62
C ALA A 371 16.84 19.24 -0.38
N GLY A 372 15.74 18.52 -0.31
CA GLY A 372 15.39 17.64 0.82
C GLY A 372 14.98 18.41 2.08
N VAL A 373 14.49 19.63 1.94
CA VAL A 373 13.94 20.42 3.05
C VAL A 373 12.44 20.61 2.85
N PHE A 374 11.67 20.23 3.85
CA PHE A 374 10.22 20.13 3.77
C PHE A 374 9.50 21.19 4.61
N ALA A 375 8.38 21.65 4.10
CA ALA A 375 7.45 22.50 4.83
C ALA A 375 6.09 21.81 4.99
N ASP A 376 5.57 21.72 6.21
CA ASP A 376 4.21 21.26 6.47
C ASP A 376 3.19 22.24 5.89
N ARG A 377 2.47 21.83 4.85
CA ARG A 377 1.42 22.59 4.16
C ARG A 377 0.04 21.94 4.26
N SER A 378 -0.15 21.07 5.23
CA SER A 378 -1.36 20.23 5.39
C SER A 378 -2.65 21.05 5.43
N VAL A 379 -2.64 22.20 6.11
CA VAL A 379 -3.82 23.07 6.24
C VAL A 379 -4.02 23.91 4.98
N GLU A 380 -2.95 24.47 4.43
CA GLU A 380 -2.98 25.34 3.25
C GLU A 380 -3.41 24.60 1.99
N THR A 381 -3.02 23.34 1.85
CA THR A 381 -3.43 22.48 0.70
C THR A 381 -4.91 22.10 0.77
N GLY A 382 -5.51 22.04 1.96
CA GLY A 382 -6.89 21.60 2.18
C GLY A 382 -7.03 20.12 2.52
N LEU A 383 -5.95 19.34 2.51
CA LEU A 383 -5.95 17.88 2.79
C LEU A 383 -6.02 17.57 4.30
N GLY A 384 -5.43 18.43 5.15
CA GLY A 384 -5.35 18.14 6.57
C GLY A 384 -6.68 18.25 7.32
N SER A 385 -7.38 19.38 7.20
CA SER A 385 -8.55 19.66 8.04
C SER A 385 -9.71 18.64 7.90
N PRO A 386 -10.06 18.14 6.70
CA PRO A 386 -11.14 17.16 6.55
C PRO A 386 -10.82 15.80 7.18
N SER A 387 -9.55 15.44 7.32
CA SER A 387 -9.12 14.16 7.91
C SER A 387 -9.20 14.09 9.43
N TRP A 388 -9.51 15.19 10.12
CA TRP A 388 -9.49 15.29 11.59
C TRP A 388 -10.23 14.16 12.33
N ASN A 389 -11.33 13.65 11.79
CA ASN A 389 -12.11 12.58 12.40
C ASN A 389 -11.84 11.20 11.80
N ALA A 390 -10.97 11.11 10.80
CA ALA A 390 -10.60 9.87 10.14
C ALA A 390 -9.30 9.30 10.72
N THR A 391 -9.17 7.99 10.70
CA THR A 391 -7.91 7.28 10.92
C THR A 391 -7.52 6.71 9.57
N GLY A 392 -6.56 7.35 8.90
CA GLY A 392 -6.14 6.98 7.56
C GLY A 392 -5.08 5.89 7.57
N PHE A 393 -5.12 5.01 6.56
CA PHE A 393 -4.15 3.98 6.30
C PHE A 393 -3.64 4.07 4.86
N GLY A 394 -4.01 3.12 4.00
CA GLY A 394 -3.58 3.14 2.60
C GLY A 394 -3.95 4.43 1.89
N THR A 395 -3.04 4.92 1.05
CA THR A 395 -3.21 6.17 0.31
C THR A 395 -2.32 6.19 -0.92
N ALA A 396 -2.67 7.00 -1.90
CA ALA A 396 -1.79 7.37 -3.01
C ALA A 396 -2.16 8.75 -3.57
N TRP A 397 -1.19 9.33 -4.22
CA TRP A 397 -1.41 10.34 -5.24
C TRP A 397 -1.88 9.63 -6.53
N LEU A 398 -3.01 10.03 -7.09
CA LEU A 398 -3.57 9.48 -8.33
C LEU A 398 -4.25 10.61 -9.12
N ASP A 399 -4.30 10.47 -10.41
CA ASP A 399 -5.05 11.39 -11.29
C ASP A 399 -6.30 10.63 -11.74
N TYR A 400 -7.39 10.69 -10.92
CA TYR A 400 -8.55 9.83 -11.15
C TYR A 400 -9.40 10.30 -12.35
N ASP A 401 -9.33 11.57 -12.74
CA ASP A 401 -10.11 12.11 -13.86
C ASP A 401 -9.24 12.46 -15.09
N ASN A 402 -7.95 12.11 -15.03
CA ASN A 402 -6.95 12.31 -16.09
C ASN A 402 -6.83 13.78 -16.55
N ASP A 403 -6.99 14.73 -15.62
CA ASP A 403 -6.80 16.15 -15.91
C ASP A 403 -5.34 16.62 -15.80
N GLY A 404 -4.46 15.71 -15.39
CA GLY A 404 -3.02 15.91 -15.24
C GLY A 404 -2.62 16.49 -13.88
N TRP A 405 -3.54 16.71 -12.95
CA TRP A 405 -3.26 17.05 -11.56
C TRP A 405 -3.44 15.82 -10.68
N LEU A 406 -2.56 15.70 -9.67
CA LEU A 406 -2.65 14.58 -8.75
C LEU A 406 -3.70 14.83 -7.69
N ASP A 407 -4.67 13.95 -7.61
CA ASP A 407 -5.68 13.82 -6.56
C ASP A 407 -5.15 12.94 -5.41
N VAL A 408 -5.91 12.81 -4.33
CA VAL A 408 -5.56 11.94 -3.21
C VAL A 408 -6.74 11.06 -2.82
N LEU A 409 -6.50 9.77 -2.69
CA LEU A 409 -7.42 8.86 -2.03
C LEU A 409 -6.78 8.34 -0.74
N ALA A 410 -7.53 8.41 0.37
CA ALA A 410 -7.14 7.84 1.66
C ALA A 410 -8.19 6.85 2.15
N VAL A 411 -7.78 5.62 2.46
CA VAL A 411 -8.68 4.63 3.05
C VAL A 411 -8.60 4.66 4.57
N ASN A 412 -9.76 4.53 5.22
CA ASN A 412 -9.90 4.83 6.64
C ASN A 412 -10.51 3.66 7.43
N GLY A 413 -10.11 3.56 8.69
CA GLY A 413 -10.69 2.62 9.65
C GLY A 413 -10.09 2.83 11.04
N ALA A 414 -10.91 3.05 12.05
CA ALA A 414 -10.46 3.34 13.39
C ALA A 414 -9.58 2.22 13.99
N VAL A 415 -8.71 2.60 14.93
CA VAL A 415 -7.92 1.68 15.76
C VAL A 415 -8.35 1.72 17.23
N LYS A 416 -9.34 2.53 17.54
CA LYS A 416 -10.02 2.58 18.84
C LYS A 416 -11.50 2.34 18.63
N VAL A 417 -12.12 1.62 19.57
CA VAL A 417 -13.55 1.30 19.52
C VAL A 417 -14.38 2.58 19.43
N ILE A 418 -15.17 2.70 18.37
CA ILE A 418 -16.15 3.77 18.18
C ILE A 418 -17.38 3.43 19.02
N LYS A 419 -17.61 4.22 20.05
CA LYS A 419 -18.59 3.94 21.09
C LYS A 419 -20.02 3.78 20.54
N GLU A 420 -20.40 4.60 19.60
CA GLU A 420 -21.72 4.58 18.97
C GLU A 420 -21.97 3.26 18.24
N GLN A 421 -20.96 2.76 17.50
CA GLN A 421 -21.02 1.48 16.81
C GLN A 421 -21.07 0.30 17.79
N ALA A 422 -20.26 0.36 18.86
CA ALA A 422 -20.28 -0.66 19.91
C ALA A 422 -21.63 -0.72 20.63
N LEU A 423 -22.27 0.43 20.93
CA LEU A 423 -23.60 0.50 21.53
C LEU A 423 -24.68 0.01 20.56
N ALA A 424 -24.50 0.16 19.26
CA ALA A 424 -25.38 -0.40 18.23
C ALA A 424 -25.21 -1.93 18.09
N GLY A 425 -24.21 -2.52 18.75
CA GLY A 425 -23.95 -3.96 18.71
C GLY A 425 -23.15 -4.40 17.48
N GLU A 426 -22.43 -3.49 16.82
CA GLU A 426 -21.56 -3.85 15.70
C GLU A 426 -20.45 -4.77 16.18
N ALA A 427 -20.20 -5.82 15.42
CA ALA A 427 -19.19 -6.82 15.75
C ALA A 427 -17.77 -6.30 15.62
N LEU A 428 -17.54 -5.36 14.69
CA LEU A 428 -16.27 -4.66 14.48
C LEU A 428 -16.50 -3.14 14.51
N PRO A 429 -16.53 -2.52 15.71
CA PRO A 429 -16.93 -1.12 15.89
C PRO A 429 -15.77 -0.15 15.59
N LEU A 430 -15.16 -0.27 14.40
CA LEU A 430 -14.00 0.48 13.93
C LEU A 430 -14.22 1.10 12.54
N ARG A 431 -15.47 1.07 12.03
CA ARG A 431 -15.78 1.44 10.65
C ARG A 431 -15.72 2.94 10.42
N GLN A 432 -15.05 3.36 9.35
CA GLN A 432 -14.99 4.74 8.87
C GLN A 432 -15.15 4.77 7.35
N ARG A 433 -15.56 5.93 6.80
CA ARG A 433 -15.63 6.14 5.35
C ARG A 433 -14.23 6.48 4.81
N ASN A 434 -13.92 6.01 3.62
CA ASN A 434 -12.76 6.42 2.85
C ASN A 434 -12.97 7.85 2.32
N GLN A 435 -11.88 8.55 1.96
CA GLN A 435 -11.92 9.94 1.51
C GLN A 435 -11.23 10.10 0.17
N LEU A 436 -11.88 10.85 -0.75
CA LEU A 436 -11.34 11.26 -2.04
C LEU A 436 -11.23 12.78 -2.06
N PHE A 437 -10.07 13.27 -2.45
CA PHE A 437 -9.76 14.69 -2.55
C PHE A 437 -9.35 15.02 -3.98
N ARG A 438 -10.08 15.92 -4.63
CA ARG A 438 -9.79 16.39 -5.97
C ARG A 438 -8.89 17.62 -5.93
N HIS A 439 -7.84 17.62 -6.76
CA HIS A 439 -7.01 18.81 -7.00
C HIS A 439 -7.77 19.82 -7.85
N ARG A 440 -7.72 21.11 -7.51
CA ARG A 440 -8.51 22.17 -8.16
C ARG A 440 -7.75 22.94 -9.24
N GLY A 441 -6.58 22.47 -9.61
CA GLY A 441 -5.72 23.12 -10.58
C GLY A 441 -5.02 24.37 -10.07
N ALA A 442 -4.15 24.95 -10.89
CA ALA A 442 -3.37 26.12 -10.55
C ALA A 442 -4.26 27.35 -10.28
N GLY A 443 -3.90 28.12 -9.23
CA GLY A 443 -4.56 29.39 -8.90
C GLY A 443 -5.79 29.29 -8.01
N ALA A 444 -6.17 28.10 -7.55
CA ALA A 444 -7.16 27.92 -6.50
C ALA A 444 -6.63 28.45 -5.14
N GLY A 445 -7.50 29.01 -4.32
CA GLY A 445 -7.10 29.49 -2.97
C GLY A 445 -6.78 28.36 -2.00
N VAL A 446 -7.46 27.20 -2.16
CA VAL A 446 -7.21 25.92 -1.50
C VAL A 446 -7.05 24.91 -2.63
N LEU A 447 -5.97 24.12 -2.59
CA LEU A 447 -5.61 23.24 -3.71
C LEU A 447 -6.52 22.02 -3.82
N TYR A 448 -6.97 21.45 -2.68
CA TYR A 448 -7.79 20.25 -2.65
C TYR A 448 -9.18 20.49 -2.08
N GLU A 449 -10.14 19.77 -2.63
CA GLU A 449 -11.53 19.71 -2.17
C GLU A 449 -11.92 18.27 -1.94
N GLU A 450 -12.51 17.95 -0.77
CA GLU A 450 -13.05 16.62 -0.51
C GLU A 450 -14.31 16.39 -1.37
N VAL A 451 -14.27 15.37 -2.23
CA VAL A 451 -15.35 15.00 -3.16
C VAL A 451 -15.90 13.61 -2.89
N THR A 452 -15.69 13.08 -1.67
CA THR A 452 -16.12 11.73 -1.26
C THR A 452 -17.62 11.49 -1.50
N ASP A 453 -18.45 12.51 -1.27
CA ASP A 453 -19.90 12.39 -1.47
C ASP A 453 -20.30 12.37 -2.95
N GLU A 454 -19.45 12.84 -3.86
CA GLU A 454 -19.64 12.79 -5.31
C GLU A 454 -19.15 11.45 -5.89
N ALA A 455 -18.32 10.71 -5.16
CA ALA A 455 -17.68 9.50 -5.65
C ALA A 455 -18.62 8.29 -5.77
N GLY A 456 -19.87 8.41 -5.31
CA GLY A 456 -20.88 7.38 -5.40
C GLY A 456 -20.93 6.42 -4.21
N ALA A 457 -21.75 5.37 -4.35
CA ALA A 457 -21.99 4.40 -3.28
C ALA A 457 -20.71 3.64 -2.86
N ALA A 458 -19.75 3.51 -3.75
CA ALA A 458 -18.48 2.80 -3.52
C ALA A 458 -17.67 3.38 -2.36
N LEU A 459 -17.59 4.71 -2.24
CA LEU A 459 -16.89 5.41 -1.14
C LEU A 459 -17.82 5.82 0.01
N ALA A 460 -19.14 5.66 -0.15
CA ALA A 460 -20.11 5.96 0.91
C ALA A 460 -20.09 4.92 2.05
N ALA A 461 -19.65 3.68 1.78
CA ALA A 461 -19.60 2.60 2.75
C ALA A 461 -18.55 2.89 3.85
N ALA A 462 -18.97 2.71 5.12
CA ALA A 462 -18.03 2.75 6.24
C ALA A 462 -17.49 1.34 6.51
N GLU A 463 -16.17 1.17 6.43
CA GLU A 463 -15.48 -0.11 6.58
C GLU A 463 -14.24 0.02 7.48
N VAL A 464 -13.51 -1.04 7.70
CA VAL A 464 -12.26 -1.00 8.46
C VAL A 464 -11.12 -1.17 7.46
N SER A 465 -10.93 -0.15 6.61
CA SER A 465 -9.97 -0.21 5.54
C SER A 465 -8.53 -0.07 6.05
N ARG A 466 -7.58 -0.76 5.41
CA ARG A 466 -6.15 -0.75 5.75
C ARG A 466 -5.29 -0.61 4.51
N GLY A 467 -4.95 -1.69 3.84
CA GLY A 467 -4.21 -1.65 2.60
C GLY A 467 -5.04 -1.10 1.44
N ALA A 468 -4.38 -0.39 0.55
CA ALA A 468 -4.94 -0.01 -0.75
C ALA A 468 -3.84 -0.10 -1.80
N ALA A 469 -4.17 -0.62 -2.98
CA ALA A 469 -3.27 -0.64 -4.12
C ALA A 469 -3.99 -0.06 -5.35
N PHE A 470 -3.22 0.62 -6.18
CA PHE A 470 -3.68 1.48 -7.24
C PHE A 470 -3.10 1.02 -8.58
N GLY A 471 -3.90 0.94 -9.61
CA GLY A 471 -3.48 0.54 -10.96
C GLY A 471 -4.65 0.50 -11.93
N ASP A 472 -4.36 0.46 -13.21
CA ASP A 472 -5.35 0.33 -14.29
C ASP A 472 -5.61 -1.17 -14.51
N LEU A 473 -6.66 -1.72 -13.85
CA LEU A 473 -6.94 -3.15 -13.85
C LEU A 473 -7.67 -3.62 -15.11
N ASP A 474 -8.43 -2.74 -15.77
CA ASP A 474 -9.12 -3.09 -17.02
C ASP A 474 -8.42 -2.54 -18.27
N ASN A 475 -7.23 -1.95 -18.12
CA ASN A 475 -6.38 -1.42 -19.17
C ASN A 475 -7.10 -0.35 -20.04
N ASP A 476 -8.02 0.43 -19.47
CA ASP A 476 -8.76 1.46 -20.16
C ASP A 476 -8.16 2.87 -20.01
N GLY A 477 -7.11 2.99 -19.18
CA GLY A 477 -6.31 4.21 -19.03
C GLY A 477 -6.73 5.09 -17.89
N ASP A 478 -7.46 4.57 -16.91
CA ASP A 478 -7.71 5.27 -15.67
C ASP A 478 -7.31 4.40 -14.44
N VAL A 479 -7.14 5.04 -13.29
CA VAL A 479 -6.65 4.35 -12.09
C VAL A 479 -7.82 3.77 -11.32
N ASP A 480 -7.84 2.45 -11.18
CA ASP A 480 -8.71 1.71 -10.27
C ASP A 480 -8.06 1.52 -8.90
N VAL A 481 -8.85 1.13 -7.90
CA VAL A 481 -8.36 0.92 -6.53
C VAL A 481 -8.85 -0.40 -5.96
N VAL A 482 -7.93 -1.22 -5.45
CA VAL A 482 -8.28 -2.38 -4.64
C VAL A 482 -8.02 -2.07 -3.18
N VAL A 483 -9.01 -2.31 -2.31
CA VAL A 483 -8.95 -2.02 -0.88
C VAL A 483 -9.05 -3.30 -0.06
N GLY A 484 -8.08 -3.50 0.82
CA GLY A 484 -8.09 -4.54 1.84
C GLY A 484 -8.78 -4.05 3.11
N ASN A 485 -9.86 -4.72 3.51
CA ASN A 485 -10.60 -4.42 4.74
C ASN A 485 -10.26 -5.40 5.85
N ASN A 486 -9.87 -4.90 7.00
CA ASN A 486 -9.56 -5.71 8.16
C ASN A 486 -10.82 -6.41 8.69
N GLY A 487 -10.78 -7.74 8.76
CA GLY A 487 -11.92 -8.56 9.18
C GLY A 487 -13.14 -8.43 8.26
N GLY A 488 -12.96 -8.01 7.01
CA GLY A 488 -14.02 -7.73 6.05
C GLY A 488 -13.70 -8.16 4.62
N ALA A 489 -14.67 -7.98 3.72
CA ALA A 489 -14.52 -8.26 2.30
C ALA A 489 -13.62 -7.21 1.64
N ALA A 490 -12.77 -7.64 0.70
CA ALA A 490 -12.05 -6.73 -0.17
C ALA A 490 -13.01 -5.91 -1.05
N ARG A 491 -12.56 -4.75 -1.51
CA ARG A 491 -13.30 -3.90 -2.46
C ARG A 491 -12.46 -3.65 -3.71
N LEU A 492 -13.14 -3.60 -4.83
CA LEU A 492 -12.62 -3.16 -6.10
C LEU A 492 -13.42 -1.93 -6.55
N LEU A 493 -12.77 -0.79 -6.55
CA LEU A 493 -13.34 0.49 -6.96
C LEU A 493 -12.91 0.74 -8.41
N VAL A 494 -13.78 0.44 -9.36
CA VAL A 494 -13.53 0.64 -10.79
C VAL A 494 -13.87 2.08 -11.14
N ASN A 495 -12.90 2.80 -11.69
CA ASN A 495 -13.04 4.18 -12.12
C ASN A 495 -13.99 4.30 -13.33
N GLN A 496 -14.81 5.35 -13.35
CA GLN A 496 -15.82 5.56 -14.39
C GLN A 496 -15.61 6.84 -15.20
N VAL A 497 -14.55 7.59 -14.90
CA VAL A 497 -14.40 8.94 -15.43
C VAL A 497 -13.09 9.22 -16.14
N GLY A 498 -11.96 8.72 -15.66
CA GLY A 498 -10.64 9.07 -16.17
C GLY A 498 -10.43 8.73 -17.64
N HIS A 499 -10.89 7.56 -18.09
CA HIS A 499 -10.81 7.12 -19.49
C HIS A 499 -11.54 8.02 -20.49
N ARG A 500 -12.34 8.98 -20.01
CA ARG A 500 -13.03 9.98 -20.86
C ARG A 500 -12.08 11.10 -21.31
N ALA A 501 -10.99 11.32 -20.59
CA ALA A 501 -9.92 12.25 -20.94
C ALA A 501 -8.80 11.53 -21.71
N ARG A 502 -7.80 12.27 -22.18
CA ARG A 502 -6.63 11.71 -22.86
C ARG A 502 -5.61 11.28 -21.83
N TRP A 503 -4.86 10.22 -22.13
CA TRP A 503 -3.89 9.65 -21.22
C TRP A 503 -2.68 9.05 -21.93
N LEU A 504 -1.62 8.79 -21.19
CA LEU A 504 -0.46 8.04 -21.64
C LEU A 504 -0.06 7.04 -20.56
N GLY A 505 -0.06 5.74 -20.87
CA GLY A 505 0.51 4.70 -20.04
C GLY A 505 1.95 4.39 -20.43
N LEU A 506 2.86 4.27 -19.47
CA LEU A 506 4.25 3.89 -19.70
C LEU A 506 4.64 2.69 -18.85
N ARG A 507 5.24 1.67 -19.48
CA ARG A 507 6.05 0.66 -18.81
C ARG A 507 7.51 0.95 -19.12
N LEU A 508 8.33 1.17 -18.09
CA LEU A 508 9.76 1.44 -18.22
C LEU A 508 10.54 0.16 -17.90
N LEU A 509 11.39 -0.29 -18.82
CA LEU A 509 12.23 -1.47 -18.62
C LEU A 509 13.70 -1.07 -18.60
N ALA A 510 14.35 -1.31 -17.45
CA ALA A 510 15.79 -1.11 -17.28
C ALA A 510 16.59 -2.32 -17.75
N ALA A 511 17.77 -2.07 -18.29
CA ALA A 511 18.75 -3.10 -18.57
C ALA A 511 19.51 -3.46 -17.29
N VAL A 512 19.40 -4.70 -16.83
CA VAL A 512 19.92 -5.16 -15.53
C VAL A 512 20.76 -6.43 -15.68
N PRO A 513 21.68 -6.74 -14.73
CA PRO A 513 22.42 -8.00 -14.74
C PRO A 513 21.48 -9.22 -14.64
N ASP A 514 21.69 -10.28 -15.45
CA ASP A 514 20.86 -11.49 -15.47
C ASP A 514 21.37 -12.62 -14.55
N GLY A 515 22.37 -12.36 -13.72
CA GLY A 515 22.97 -13.37 -12.84
C GLY A 515 23.82 -14.43 -13.52
N ALA A 516 23.71 -14.59 -14.85
CA ALA A 516 24.53 -15.50 -15.67
C ALA A 516 25.70 -14.79 -16.35
N GLY A 517 25.84 -13.50 -16.14
CA GLY A 517 26.87 -12.62 -16.75
C GLY A 517 26.44 -11.99 -18.07
N GLY A 518 25.14 -12.03 -18.37
CA GLY A 518 24.46 -11.31 -19.44
C GLY A 518 23.66 -10.11 -18.93
N THR A 519 22.74 -9.62 -19.76
CA THR A 519 21.83 -8.51 -19.45
C THR A 519 20.41 -8.97 -19.70
N GLY A 520 19.56 -8.83 -18.67
CA GLY A 520 18.11 -8.98 -18.70
C GLY A 520 17.38 -7.65 -18.75
N GLU A 521 16.08 -7.67 -18.66
CA GLU A 521 15.22 -6.50 -18.52
C GLU A 521 14.25 -6.74 -17.36
N ARG A 522 13.99 -5.71 -16.57
CA ARG A 522 12.91 -5.67 -15.57
C ARG A 522 12.29 -4.30 -15.49
N ASP A 523 11.16 -4.17 -14.80
CA ASP A 523 10.58 -2.86 -14.50
C ASP A 523 11.61 -1.96 -13.80
N ALA A 524 11.73 -0.74 -14.28
CA ALA A 524 12.80 0.21 -13.94
C ALA A 524 12.52 0.92 -12.60
N TRP A 525 12.51 0.18 -11.50
CA TRP A 525 12.29 0.71 -10.16
C TRP A 525 13.21 1.89 -9.86
N GLY A 526 12.61 3.00 -9.42
CA GLY A 526 13.31 4.25 -9.17
C GLY A 526 13.50 5.16 -10.40
N ALA A 527 13.18 4.70 -11.62
CA ALA A 527 13.20 5.57 -12.80
C ALA A 527 12.15 6.68 -12.70
N LEU A 528 12.51 7.88 -13.16
CA LEU A 528 11.61 9.03 -13.23
C LEU A 528 11.26 9.32 -14.68
N ALA A 529 9.98 9.24 -15.04
CA ALA A 529 9.47 9.70 -16.33
C ALA A 529 8.91 11.11 -16.21
N ILE A 530 9.24 11.95 -17.19
CA ILE A 530 8.75 13.32 -17.29
C ILE A 530 8.09 13.47 -18.65
N VAL A 531 6.81 13.81 -18.65
CA VAL A 531 5.96 13.97 -19.85
C VAL A 531 5.68 15.44 -20.05
N ALA A 532 5.98 15.96 -21.25
CA ALA A 532 5.59 17.31 -21.64
C ALA A 532 4.11 17.30 -22.06
N ALA A 533 3.22 17.73 -21.16
CA ALA A 533 1.78 17.76 -21.38
C ALA A 533 1.40 18.82 -22.44
N PRO A 534 0.25 18.65 -23.15
CA PRO A 534 -0.19 19.59 -24.18
C PRO A 534 -0.43 21.03 -23.69
N ASP A 535 -0.78 21.20 -22.42
CA ASP A 535 -0.99 22.50 -21.77
C ASP A 535 0.31 23.21 -21.35
N GLY A 536 1.46 22.56 -21.57
CA GLY A 536 2.80 23.08 -21.28
C GLY A 536 3.35 22.75 -19.90
N ARG A 537 2.61 21.98 -19.06
CA ARG A 537 3.15 21.43 -17.80
C ARG A 537 4.15 20.29 -18.09
N GLU A 538 5.09 20.10 -17.22
CA GLU A 538 5.86 18.85 -17.11
C GLU A 538 5.22 17.99 -16.01
N LEU A 539 4.86 16.76 -16.32
CA LEU A 539 4.28 15.82 -15.40
C LEU A 539 5.34 14.77 -15.05
N ALA A 540 5.76 14.71 -13.80
CA ALA A 540 6.77 13.78 -13.32
C ALA A 540 6.13 12.63 -12.55
N ARG A 541 6.58 11.38 -12.82
CA ARG A 541 6.14 10.17 -12.09
C ARG A 541 7.32 9.21 -11.95
N ARG A 542 7.49 8.66 -10.75
CA ARG A 542 8.54 7.68 -10.45
C ARG A 542 7.98 6.26 -10.41
N VAL A 543 8.71 5.32 -10.99
CA VAL A 543 8.39 3.89 -10.87
C VAL A 543 8.69 3.44 -9.44
N GLY A 544 7.63 3.08 -8.71
CA GLY A 544 7.76 2.58 -7.35
C GLY A 544 6.42 2.10 -6.81
N ALA A 545 6.30 0.81 -6.61
CA ALA A 545 5.05 0.18 -6.17
C ALA A 545 4.84 0.20 -4.64
N ALA A 546 5.81 0.67 -3.86
CA ALA A 546 5.78 0.64 -2.40
C ALA A 546 5.16 1.90 -1.75
N ALA A 547 4.38 2.67 -2.48
CA ALA A 547 3.57 3.74 -1.90
C ALA A 547 2.29 3.16 -1.28
N SER A 548 1.80 3.71 -0.17
CA SER A 548 0.59 3.33 0.54
C SER A 548 0.87 2.71 1.93
N TYR A 549 -0.03 1.89 2.46
CA TYR A 549 0.14 1.14 3.71
C TYR A 549 0.24 -0.35 3.40
N ALA A 550 1.39 -0.94 3.71
CA ALA A 550 1.60 -2.40 3.63
C ALA A 550 1.22 -3.04 2.27
N SER A 551 1.18 -2.25 1.20
CA SER A 551 0.66 -2.67 -0.12
C SER A 551 1.60 -2.27 -1.24
N SER A 552 1.48 -2.96 -2.38
CA SER A 552 2.26 -2.73 -3.60
C SER A 552 1.32 -2.41 -4.76
N SER A 553 1.53 -1.27 -5.42
CA SER A 553 0.71 -0.81 -6.55
C SER A 553 1.35 -1.19 -7.90
N ASP A 554 0.61 -0.97 -8.99
CA ASP A 554 1.10 -1.13 -10.37
C ASP A 554 2.39 -0.33 -10.60
N PRO A 555 3.48 -0.94 -11.09
CA PRO A 555 4.71 -0.22 -11.44
C PRO A 555 4.60 0.58 -12.75
N ARG A 556 3.55 0.37 -13.55
CA ARG A 556 3.32 1.18 -14.75
C ARG A 556 2.91 2.59 -14.35
N LEU A 557 3.33 3.56 -15.16
CA LEU A 557 3.05 4.98 -14.92
C LEU A 557 1.89 5.44 -15.79
N LEU A 558 0.91 6.14 -15.21
CA LEU A 558 -0.21 6.72 -15.91
C LEU A 558 -0.15 8.25 -15.83
N PHE A 559 -0.35 8.92 -16.95
CA PHE A 559 -0.35 10.37 -17.07
C PHE A 559 -1.66 10.83 -17.71
N GLY A 560 -2.47 11.58 -16.97
CA GLY A 560 -3.62 12.29 -17.50
C GLY A 560 -3.17 13.49 -18.33
N LEU A 561 -3.79 13.69 -19.48
CA LEU A 561 -3.44 14.73 -20.46
C LEU A 561 -4.59 15.71 -20.73
N GLY A 562 -5.68 15.59 -19.97
CA GLY A 562 -6.86 16.43 -20.11
C GLY A 562 -7.64 16.14 -21.40
N THR A 563 -8.22 17.19 -21.99
CA THR A 563 -9.05 17.08 -23.19
C THR A 563 -8.28 17.28 -24.49
N GLU A 564 -7.09 17.85 -24.44
CA GLU A 564 -6.27 18.13 -25.61
C GLU A 564 -5.39 16.91 -25.93
N GLY A 565 -5.46 16.42 -27.17
CA GLY A 565 -4.80 15.21 -27.59
C GLY A 565 -3.68 15.41 -28.58
N GLY A 566 -2.76 14.48 -28.61
CA GLY A 566 -1.66 14.42 -29.56
C GLY A 566 -0.53 13.56 -29.00
N ALA A 567 0.46 13.28 -29.84
CA ALA A 567 1.67 12.65 -29.35
C ALA A 567 2.46 13.62 -28.46
N VAL A 568 3.06 13.12 -27.40
CA VAL A 568 3.82 13.89 -26.40
C VAL A 568 5.28 13.49 -26.39
N ASP A 569 6.13 14.37 -25.89
CA ASP A 569 7.53 14.05 -25.66
C ASP A 569 7.71 13.50 -24.24
N VAL A 570 8.53 12.47 -24.12
CA VAL A 570 8.84 11.80 -22.84
C VAL A 570 10.33 11.83 -22.60
N ARG A 571 10.75 12.20 -21.40
CA ARG A 571 12.12 12.11 -20.89
C ARG A 571 12.13 11.11 -19.74
N VAL A 572 13.12 10.22 -19.71
CA VAL A 572 13.29 9.24 -18.62
C VAL A 572 14.67 9.40 -18.04
N ARG A 573 14.73 9.56 -16.71
CA ARG A 573 15.95 9.40 -15.92
C ARG A 573 15.94 7.98 -15.35
N TRP A 574 16.90 7.18 -15.78
CA TRP A 574 17.05 5.78 -15.36
C TRP A 574 17.70 5.66 -13.98
N PRO A 575 17.57 4.52 -13.29
CA PRO A 575 18.14 4.33 -11.94
C PRO A 575 19.66 4.49 -11.88
N ASP A 576 20.37 4.20 -12.97
CA ASP A 576 21.82 4.39 -13.10
C ASP A 576 22.25 5.85 -13.38
N GLY A 577 21.28 6.78 -13.46
CA GLY A 577 21.49 8.20 -13.74
C GLY A 577 21.56 8.57 -15.23
N ALA A 578 21.46 7.62 -16.16
CA ALA A 578 21.36 7.93 -17.59
C ALA A 578 20.02 8.63 -17.89
N GLU A 579 20.05 9.56 -18.85
CA GLU A 579 18.82 10.22 -19.34
C GLU A 579 18.61 9.96 -20.82
N GLU A 580 17.36 9.65 -21.18
CA GLU A 580 16.94 9.42 -22.54
C GLU A 580 15.62 10.14 -22.85
N ARG A 581 15.44 10.47 -24.13
CA ARG A 581 14.23 11.14 -24.63
C ARG A 581 13.61 10.38 -25.79
N TRP A 582 12.29 10.31 -25.78
CA TRP A 582 11.45 9.88 -26.89
C TRP A 582 10.56 11.03 -27.33
N THR A 583 10.48 11.26 -28.64
CA THR A 583 9.62 12.30 -29.21
C THR A 583 8.39 11.69 -29.85
N ALA A 584 7.27 12.41 -29.76
CA ALA A 584 6.01 12.02 -30.38
C ALA A 584 5.51 10.62 -29.96
N VAL A 585 5.57 10.30 -28.66
CA VAL A 585 4.97 9.10 -28.09
C VAL A 585 3.45 9.21 -28.18
N GLY A 586 2.80 8.16 -28.72
CA GLY A 586 1.36 8.18 -28.93
C GLY A 586 0.56 8.00 -27.64
N THR A 587 -0.54 8.72 -27.52
CA THR A 587 -1.45 8.71 -26.35
C THR A 587 -2.56 7.66 -26.47
N ASP A 588 -3.38 7.52 -25.41
CA ASP A 588 -4.50 6.59 -25.23
C ASP A 588 -4.10 5.12 -25.39
N ARG A 589 -2.96 4.79 -24.84
CA ARG A 589 -2.40 3.43 -24.82
C ARG A 589 -1.22 3.32 -23.87
N TYR A 590 -0.88 2.10 -23.51
CA TYR A 590 0.39 1.78 -22.92
C TYR A 590 1.51 1.70 -23.96
N THR A 591 2.68 2.24 -23.61
CA THR A 591 3.91 2.19 -24.42
C THR A 591 5.06 1.71 -23.55
N THR A 592 5.75 0.65 -23.98
CA THR A 592 6.97 0.18 -23.29
C THR A 592 8.18 0.95 -23.82
N LEU A 593 8.86 1.65 -22.91
CA LEU A 593 10.15 2.30 -23.19
C LEU A 593 11.27 1.47 -22.56
N ARG A 594 12.29 1.17 -23.35
CA ARG A 594 13.45 0.35 -22.92
C ARG A 594 14.68 1.20 -22.84
N GLN A 595 15.45 1.06 -21.76
CA GLN A 595 16.75 1.71 -21.60
C GLN A 595 17.69 1.38 -22.78
N GLY A 596 18.36 2.38 -23.29
CA GLY A 596 19.25 2.26 -24.46
C GLY A 596 18.54 2.39 -25.82
N THR A 597 17.22 2.60 -25.86
CA THR A 597 16.48 2.76 -27.14
C THR A 597 16.04 4.19 -27.43
N GLY A 598 16.12 5.07 -26.45
CA GLY A 598 15.82 6.49 -26.61
C GLY A 598 16.99 7.29 -27.17
N GLN A 599 16.77 8.56 -27.39
CA GLN A 599 17.86 9.49 -27.71
C GLN A 599 18.52 9.97 -26.41
N ALA A 600 19.81 9.69 -26.26
CA ALA A 600 20.57 10.15 -25.09
C ALA A 600 20.52 11.68 -24.95
N VAL A 601 20.26 12.17 -23.73
CA VAL A 601 20.29 13.60 -23.40
C VAL A 601 21.71 13.95 -22.95
N ALA A 602 22.38 14.83 -23.69
CA ALA A 602 23.75 15.28 -23.35
C ALA A 602 23.68 16.20 -22.14
N GLY A 603 24.26 15.77 -21.00
CA GLY A 603 24.37 16.59 -19.80
C GLY A 603 23.90 15.95 -18.50
N GLY A 604 23.23 14.82 -18.55
CA GLY A 604 22.93 13.99 -17.39
C GLY A 604 24.16 13.13 -17.04
N GLY A 605 25.05 13.65 -16.28
CA GLY A 605 26.13 12.90 -15.65
C GLY A 605 26.05 13.17 -14.14
N PRO A 606 26.56 12.23 -13.29
CA PRO A 606 26.40 12.29 -11.86
C PRO A 606 26.97 13.55 -11.25
#